data_dd403779a633ca2493af34ef9b36fdfb
#
_entry.id   dd403779a633ca2493af34ef9b36fdfb
#
_cell.length_a   1.000
_cell.length_b   1.000
_cell.length_c   1.000
_cell.angle_alpha   90.00
_cell.angle_beta   90.00
_cell.angle_gamma   90.00
#
_symmetry.space_group_name_H-M   'P 1'
#
loop_
_entity.id
_entity.type
_entity.pdbx_description
1 polymer ?
#
loop_
_entity_poly.entity_id
_entity_poly.type
_entity_poly.pdbx_seq_one_letter_code
_entity_poly.pdbx_strand_id
1 'polypeptide(L)'
;MSLNNLRPPKGMKHAKKRIGRGQGSGSGKTAGRGHKGAKSRSGFKFKRGFEGGQMPLHRRVPKRGFHNPFRVEYEVVNLDTLAAKFDAGTVVTPALLVERGLTSGADRLVKVLGRGEVGKALTVRAHKFSGKAAEKISAAGGSVEIV
;
A
#
# COMPACT_ATOMS: atom_id res chain seq x y z
N MET A 1 24.39 -1.10 -17.95
CA MET A 1 23.38 -0.79 -19.00
C MET A 1 23.34 0.73 -19.16
N SER A 2 23.45 1.26 -20.37
CA SER A 2 23.26 2.69 -20.60
C SER A 2 21.77 2.99 -20.83
N LEU A 3 21.30 4.14 -20.37
CA LEU A 3 19.90 4.56 -20.50
C LEU A 3 19.43 4.62 -21.97
N ASN A 4 20.36 4.82 -22.90
CA ASN A 4 20.07 4.89 -24.34
C ASN A 4 19.61 3.54 -24.94
N ASN A 5 19.91 2.42 -24.27
CA ASN A 5 19.58 1.08 -24.76
C ASN A 5 18.32 0.49 -24.15
N LEU A 6 17.59 1.28 -23.36
CA LEU A 6 16.30 0.86 -22.80
C LEU A 6 15.26 0.82 -23.91
N ARG A 7 14.81 -0.38 -24.25
CA ARG A 7 13.73 -0.62 -25.21
C ARG A 7 12.59 -1.36 -24.51
N PRO A 8 11.34 -0.98 -24.77
CA PRO A 8 10.20 -1.72 -24.24
C PRO A 8 10.21 -3.15 -24.77
N PRO A 9 9.76 -4.15 -23.99
CA PRO A 9 9.59 -5.52 -24.46
C PRO A 9 8.72 -5.58 -25.72
N LYS A 10 9.00 -6.57 -26.59
CA LYS A 10 8.25 -6.79 -27.83
C LYS A 10 6.76 -7.02 -27.49
N GLY A 11 5.85 -6.26 -28.12
CA GLY A 11 4.42 -6.31 -27.86
C GLY A 11 3.88 -5.29 -26.85
N MET A 12 4.74 -4.58 -26.10
CA MET A 12 4.31 -3.58 -25.12
C MET A 12 3.75 -2.30 -25.78
N LYS A 13 4.22 -1.95 -26.96
CA LYS A 13 3.71 -0.81 -27.73
C LYS A 13 2.72 -1.27 -28.79
N HIS A 14 1.48 -0.82 -28.65
CA HIS A 14 0.45 -0.99 -29.66
C HIS A 14 0.27 0.32 -30.44
N ALA A 15 -0.04 0.20 -31.73
CA ALA A 15 -0.37 1.35 -32.55
C ALA A 15 -1.60 2.08 -31.95
N LYS A 16 -1.54 3.41 -31.89
CA LYS A 16 -2.65 4.23 -31.37
C LYS A 16 -3.91 4.03 -32.24
N LYS A 17 -4.96 3.49 -31.66
CA LYS A 17 -6.25 3.35 -32.33
C LYS A 17 -6.86 4.74 -32.59
N ARG A 18 -7.02 5.12 -33.87
CA ARG A 18 -7.67 6.36 -34.26
C ARG A 18 -9.14 6.08 -34.58
N ILE A 19 -10.05 6.70 -33.84
CA ILE A 19 -11.50 6.55 -33.98
C ILE A 19 -12.05 7.67 -34.86
N GLY A 20 -13.25 7.45 -35.48
CA GLY A 20 -13.87 8.43 -36.35
C GLY A 20 -13.11 8.62 -37.68
N ARG A 21 -12.50 7.56 -38.24
CA ARG A 21 -11.73 7.63 -39.50
C ARG A 21 -12.26 6.65 -40.57
N GLY A 22 -13.52 6.83 -40.89
CA GLY A 22 -14.19 6.07 -41.95
C GLY A 22 -14.88 4.80 -41.48
N GLN A 23 -15.85 4.33 -42.27
CA GLN A 23 -16.67 3.17 -41.90
C GLN A 23 -15.88 1.86 -41.91
N GLY A 24 -14.95 1.70 -42.84
CA GLY A 24 -14.12 0.51 -42.96
C GLY A 24 -13.20 0.24 -41.75
N SER A 25 -12.97 1.25 -40.91
CA SER A 25 -12.17 1.09 -39.67
C SER A 25 -12.91 0.36 -38.54
N GLY A 26 -14.23 0.12 -38.69
CA GLY A 26 -15.09 -0.41 -37.62
C GLY A 26 -15.39 0.57 -36.48
N SER A 27 -14.81 1.75 -36.50
CA SER A 27 -14.99 2.80 -35.45
C SER A 27 -15.27 4.16 -36.09
N GLY A 28 -15.94 4.20 -37.25
CA GLY A 28 -16.19 5.40 -38.05
C GLY A 28 -17.28 6.29 -37.47
N LYS A 29 -18.55 5.87 -37.57
CA LYS A 29 -19.73 6.70 -37.30
C LYS A 29 -19.84 7.15 -35.83
N THR A 30 -19.89 6.23 -34.94
CA THR A 30 -20.12 6.49 -33.49
C THR A 30 -18.85 6.44 -32.66
N ALA A 31 -17.72 6.11 -33.26
CA ALA A 31 -16.41 6.05 -32.60
C ALA A 31 -16.37 5.15 -31.34
N GLY A 32 -17.20 4.10 -31.29
CA GLY A 32 -17.33 3.19 -30.17
C GLY A 32 -18.14 3.73 -28.97
N ARG A 33 -18.78 4.91 -29.11
CA ARG A 33 -19.55 5.53 -28.01
C ARG A 33 -21.05 5.18 -28.03
N GLY A 34 -21.51 4.48 -29.07
CA GLY A 34 -22.92 4.20 -29.26
C GLY A 34 -23.69 5.40 -29.81
N HIS A 35 -25.02 5.34 -29.80
CA HIS A 35 -25.86 6.32 -30.51
C HIS A 35 -26.13 7.55 -29.61
N LYS A 36 -27.02 7.55 -28.70
CA LYS A 36 -27.37 8.65 -27.79
C LYS A 36 -26.97 8.31 -26.33
N GLY A 37 -27.10 9.26 -25.43
CA GLY A 37 -26.90 9.07 -24.00
C GLY A 37 -25.74 9.86 -23.44
N ALA A 38 -25.62 9.87 -22.11
CA ALA A 38 -24.64 10.65 -21.39
C ALA A 38 -23.19 10.24 -21.73
N LYS A 39 -22.92 8.95 -21.91
CA LYS A 39 -21.56 8.42 -22.21
C LYS A 39 -21.04 8.81 -23.60
N SER A 40 -21.93 9.19 -24.52
CA SER A 40 -21.54 9.62 -25.89
C SER A 40 -21.17 11.11 -25.95
N ARG A 41 -21.37 11.89 -24.91
CA ARG A 41 -21.10 13.33 -24.89
C ARG A 41 -19.66 13.62 -24.43
N SER A 42 -19.13 14.76 -24.86
CA SER A 42 -17.88 15.30 -24.34
C SER A 42 -18.03 15.66 -22.86
N GLY A 43 -16.97 15.46 -22.08
CA GLY A 43 -16.97 15.82 -20.66
C GLY A 43 -17.77 14.87 -19.76
N PHE A 44 -18.30 13.76 -20.26
CA PHE A 44 -18.97 12.79 -19.40
C PHE A 44 -17.99 12.26 -18.33
N LYS A 45 -18.36 12.44 -17.07
CA LYS A 45 -17.67 11.85 -15.93
C LYS A 45 -18.59 10.86 -15.24
N PHE A 46 -18.10 9.66 -15.00
CA PHE A 46 -18.86 8.65 -14.26
C PHE A 46 -19.07 9.10 -12.82
N LYS A 47 -20.31 9.20 -12.39
CA LYS A 47 -20.67 9.56 -11.02
C LYS A 47 -20.54 8.31 -10.14
N ARG A 48 -19.52 8.28 -9.29
CA ARG A 48 -19.28 7.13 -8.42
C ARG A 48 -20.45 6.89 -7.47
N GLY A 49 -20.83 5.64 -7.30
CA GLY A 49 -21.94 5.24 -6.42
C GLY A 49 -23.34 5.62 -6.94
N PHE A 50 -23.47 6.01 -8.23
CA PHE A 50 -24.79 6.27 -8.81
C PHE A 50 -25.47 4.94 -9.22
N GLU A 51 -26.67 4.72 -8.73
CA GLU A 51 -27.49 3.52 -8.91
C GLU A 51 -28.76 3.79 -9.73
N GLY A 52 -28.67 4.55 -10.82
CA GLY A 52 -29.77 4.79 -11.74
C GLY A 52 -30.96 5.58 -11.16
N GLY A 53 -30.78 6.29 -10.07
CA GLY A 53 -31.83 7.02 -9.35
C GLY A 53 -32.30 6.33 -8.06
N GLN A 54 -31.98 5.06 -7.86
CA GLN A 54 -32.13 4.38 -6.59
C GLN A 54 -31.20 5.02 -5.56
N MET A 55 -31.63 5.08 -4.29
CA MET A 55 -30.80 5.60 -3.19
C MET A 55 -29.49 4.80 -3.11
N PRO A 56 -28.32 5.44 -3.24
CA PRO A 56 -27.03 4.74 -3.23
C PRO A 56 -26.79 3.97 -1.93
N LEU A 57 -26.09 2.85 -2.00
CA LEU A 57 -25.84 1.97 -0.86
C LEU A 57 -25.26 2.71 0.35
N HIS A 58 -24.31 3.62 0.14
CA HIS A 58 -23.70 4.41 1.23
C HIS A 58 -24.68 5.32 1.97
N ARG A 59 -25.85 5.64 1.38
CA ARG A 59 -26.93 6.38 2.02
C ARG A 59 -27.98 5.49 2.68
N ARG A 60 -28.09 4.23 2.24
CA ARG A 60 -29.03 3.24 2.82
C ARG A 60 -28.46 2.58 4.07
N VAL A 61 -27.13 2.42 4.13
CA VAL A 61 -26.47 1.82 5.30
C VAL A 61 -26.50 2.79 6.47
N PRO A 62 -26.93 2.35 7.67
CA PRO A 62 -26.94 3.21 8.85
C PRO A 62 -25.53 3.65 9.25
N LYS A 63 -25.40 4.86 9.73
CA LYS A 63 -24.14 5.36 10.31
C LYS A 63 -23.83 4.59 11.58
N ARG A 64 -22.59 4.21 11.77
CA ARG A 64 -22.15 3.50 12.99
C ARG A 64 -20.75 3.95 13.40
N GLY A 65 -20.45 3.74 14.68
CA GLY A 65 -19.16 4.05 15.26
C GLY A 65 -18.94 5.53 15.52
N PHE A 66 -17.79 5.81 16.07
CA PHE A 66 -17.33 7.16 16.39
C PHE A 66 -15.81 7.23 16.19
N HIS A 67 -15.29 8.43 16.07
CA HIS A 67 -13.85 8.67 16.02
C HIS A 67 -13.34 8.85 17.46
N ASN A 68 -12.40 7.98 17.88
CA ASN A 68 -11.73 8.14 19.16
C ASN A 68 -10.61 9.21 19.05
N PRO A 69 -10.77 10.40 19.67
CA PRO A 69 -9.75 11.45 19.62
C PRO A 69 -8.44 11.07 20.33
N PHE A 70 -8.48 10.10 21.24
CA PHE A 70 -7.31 9.61 21.99
C PHE A 70 -6.68 8.35 21.35
N ARG A 71 -6.95 8.11 20.09
CA ARG A 71 -6.36 6.97 19.36
C ARG A 71 -4.86 7.14 19.24
N VAL A 72 -4.12 6.17 19.77
CA VAL A 72 -2.67 6.07 19.61
C VAL A 72 -2.37 5.17 18.42
N GLU A 73 -1.69 5.71 17.43
CA GLU A 73 -1.29 4.96 16.22
C GLU A 73 0.18 4.58 16.31
N TYR A 74 0.45 3.31 16.03
CA TYR A 74 1.80 2.77 15.97
C TYR A 74 2.15 2.37 14.54
N GLU A 75 3.37 2.69 14.11
CA GLU A 75 3.96 2.08 12.93
C GLU A 75 4.41 0.65 13.27
N VAL A 76 4.02 -0.29 12.41
CA VAL A 76 4.22 -1.71 12.68
C VAL A 76 5.45 -2.21 11.95
N VAL A 77 6.36 -2.86 12.69
CA VAL A 77 7.51 -3.57 12.13
C VAL A 77 7.43 -5.04 12.53
N ASN A 78 7.60 -5.95 11.58
CA ASN A 78 7.54 -7.39 11.83
C ASN A 78 8.94 -8.00 12.01
N LEU A 79 9.00 -9.13 12.70
CA LEU A 79 10.26 -9.85 12.97
C LEU A 79 10.96 -10.34 11.69
N ASP A 80 10.21 -10.78 10.68
CA ASP A 80 10.74 -11.18 9.38
C ASP A 80 11.55 -10.05 8.73
N THR A 81 11.01 -8.83 8.81
CA THR A 81 11.66 -7.63 8.25
C THR A 81 12.93 -7.25 9.03
N LEU A 82 12.90 -7.40 10.36
CA LEU A 82 14.08 -7.16 11.20
C LEU A 82 15.18 -8.20 10.91
N ALA A 83 14.82 -9.47 10.83
CA ALA A 83 15.78 -10.55 10.52
C ALA A 83 16.44 -10.39 9.14
N ALA A 84 15.70 -9.85 8.15
CA ALA A 84 16.22 -9.63 6.81
C ALA A 84 17.15 -8.41 6.70
N LYS A 85 16.90 -7.34 7.50
CA LYS A 85 17.61 -6.06 7.36
C LYS A 85 18.71 -5.81 8.39
N PHE A 86 18.76 -6.58 9.45
CA PHE A 86 19.74 -6.39 10.51
C PHE A 86 20.57 -7.65 10.76
N ASP A 87 21.83 -7.44 11.09
CA ASP A 87 22.77 -8.52 11.42
C ASP A 87 22.69 -8.86 12.92
N ALA A 88 23.14 -10.06 13.26
CA ALA A 88 23.19 -10.52 14.64
C ALA A 88 24.02 -9.57 15.53
N GLY A 89 23.57 -9.36 16.77
CA GLY A 89 24.21 -8.47 17.73
C GLY A 89 23.91 -6.98 17.54
N THR A 90 23.12 -6.60 16.53
CA THR A 90 22.79 -5.19 16.29
C THR A 90 21.76 -4.69 17.30
N VAL A 91 21.97 -3.47 17.81
CA VAL A 91 20.98 -2.74 18.63
C VAL A 91 20.06 -1.95 17.69
N VAL A 92 18.85 -2.44 17.50
CA VAL A 92 17.83 -1.82 16.64
C VAL A 92 17.12 -0.72 17.42
N THR A 93 17.36 0.54 17.07
CA THR A 93 16.69 1.72 17.64
C THR A 93 15.65 2.28 16.69
N PRO A 94 14.67 3.09 17.15
CA PRO A 94 13.71 3.76 16.26
C PRO A 94 14.39 4.62 15.17
N ALA A 95 15.47 5.31 15.49
CA ALA A 95 16.26 6.08 14.52
C ALA A 95 16.84 5.20 13.40
N LEU A 96 17.38 4.05 13.76
CA LEU A 96 17.93 3.09 12.81
C LEU A 96 16.84 2.47 11.91
N LEU A 97 15.61 2.33 12.41
CA LEU A 97 14.48 1.88 11.62
C LEU A 97 14.11 2.90 10.53
N VAL A 98 14.20 4.20 10.83
CA VAL A 98 13.98 5.27 9.85
C VAL A 98 15.06 5.26 8.76
N GLU A 99 16.34 5.16 9.15
CA GLU A 99 17.47 5.06 8.21
C GLU A 99 17.30 3.91 7.21
N ARG A 100 16.81 2.78 7.70
CA ARG A 100 16.56 1.58 6.86
C ARG A 100 15.23 1.64 6.12
N GLY A 101 14.45 2.72 6.24
CA GLY A 101 13.17 2.93 5.58
C GLY A 101 12.06 1.97 6.03
N LEU A 102 12.08 1.55 7.30
CA LEU A 102 11.07 0.68 7.91
C LEU A 102 9.96 1.48 8.60
N THR A 103 10.26 2.69 8.98
CA THR A 103 9.34 3.65 9.60
C THR A 103 9.46 5.00 8.92
N SER A 104 8.38 5.80 8.95
CA SER A 104 8.29 7.06 8.21
C SER A 104 8.97 8.23 8.93
N GLY A 105 9.22 8.13 10.24
CA GLY A 105 9.83 9.21 11.03
C GLY A 105 10.23 8.77 12.43
N ALA A 106 11.21 9.47 13.00
CA ALA A 106 11.73 9.17 14.34
C ALA A 106 10.73 9.46 15.46
N ASP A 107 9.81 10.41 15.24
CA ASP A 107 8.76 10.79 16.20
C ASP A 107 7.55 9.84 16.18
N ARG A 108 7.56 8.85 15.30
CA ARG A 108 6.48 7.88 15.22
C ARG A 108 6.65 6.77 16.24
N LEU A 109 5.54 6.44 16.90
CA LEU A 109 5.51 5.32 17.84
C LEU A 109 5.64 4.00 17.06
N VAL A 110 6.61 3.17 17.43
CA VAL A 110 6.90 1.91 16.78
C VAL A 110 6.40 0.74 17.63
N LYS A 111 5.71 -0.20 16.97
CA LYS A 111 5.28 -1.47 17.57
C LYS A 111 5.84 -2.65 16.80
N VAL A 112 6.52 -3.56 17.51
CA VAL A 112 7.08 -4.78 16.93
C VAL A 112 6.07 -5.93 17.04
N LEU A 113 5.81 -6.60 15.92
CA LEU A 113 4.88 -7.73 15.83
C LEU A 113 5.61 -9.03 15.50
N GLY A 114 5.08 -10.15 16.02
CA GLY A 114 5.69 -11.48 15.97
C GLY A 114 5.52 -12.27 14.67
N ARG A 115 5.27 -11.61 13.51
CA ARG A 115 5.24 -12.31 12.23
C ARG A 115 6.65 -12.64 11.78
N GLY A 116 6.85 -13.87 11.31
CA GLY A 116 8.14 -14.40 10.91
C GLY A 116 8.90 -15.03 12.08
N GLU A 117 10.12 -15.49 11.78
CA GLU A 117 11.05 -16.07 12.75
C GLU A 117 12.34 -15.27 12.78
N VAL A 118 12.95 -15.20 13.96
CA VAL A 118 14.24 -14.55 14.16
C VAL A 118 15.22 -15.62 14.62
N GLY A 119 16.14 -15.98 13.72
CA GLY A 119 17.25 -16.89 14.02
C GLY A 119 18.52 -16.18 14.51
N LYS A 120 18.44 -14.88 14.79
CA LYS A 120 19.59 -14.02 15.15
C LYS A 120 19.33 -13.35 16.48
N ALA A 121 20.33 -13.27 17.34
CA ALA A 121 20.24 -12.49 18.57
C ALA A 121 20.22 -10.99 18.21
N LEU A 122 19.12 -10.30 18.51
CA LEU A 122 18.94 -8.87 18.26
C LEU A 122 18.51 -8.18 19.55
N THR A 123 19.08 -7.02 19.83
CA THR A 123 18.57 -6.12 20.87
C THR A 123 17.65 -5.11 20.23
N VAL A 124 16.35 -5.14 20.55
CA VAL A 124 15.35 -4.29 19.90
C VAL A 124 14.77 -3.28 20.88
N ARG A 125 14.92 -1.99 20.54
CA ARG A 125 14.33 -0.85 21.26
C ARG A 125 13.11 -0.35 20.51
N ALA A 126 11.92 -0.40 21.12
CA ALA A 126 10.70 0.11 20.54
C ALA A 126 9.69 0.51 21.61
N HIS A 127 8.66 1.28 21.23
CA HIS A 127 7.64 1.77 22.17
C HIS A 127 6.69 0.67 22.63
N LYS A 128 6.46 -0.38 21.81
CA LYS A 128 5.58 -1.49 22.16
C LYS A 128 5.96 -2.78 21.46
N PHE A 129 5.70 -3.90 22.10
CA PHE A 129 5.90 -5.24 21.54
C PHE A 129 4.61 -6.05 21.66
N SER A 130 4.38 -6.98 20.76
CA SER A 130 3.38 -8.03 20.98
C SER A 130 4.00 -9.15 21.83
N GLY A 131 3.19 -9.86 22.63
CA GLY A 131 3.68 -10.96 23.47
C GLY A 131 4.52 -11.97 22.67
N LYS A 132 3.97 -12.43 21.55
CA LYS A 132 4.67 -13.36 20.63
C LYS A 132 5.98 -12.80 20.05
N ALA A 133 6.10 -11.47 19.89
CA ALA A 133 7.35 -10.88 19.40
C ALA A 133 8.43 -10.92 20.49
N ALA A 134 8.08 -10.55 21.71
CA ALA A 134 8.99 -10.58 22.85
C ALA A 134 9.51 -12.00 23.11
N GLU A 135 8.61 -12.99 23.13
CA GLU A 135 8.96 -14.41 23.30
C GLU A 135 9.93 -14.90 22.23
N LYS A 136 9.69 -14.59 20.95
CA LYS A 136 10.56 -15.01 19.84
C LYS A 136 11.93 -14.34 19.87
N ILE A 137 12.01 -13.06 20.24
CA ILE A 137 13.28 -12.33 20.38
C ILE A 137 14.10 -12.95 21.53
N SER A 138 13.46 -13.20 22.68
CA SER A 138 14.10 -13.82 23.83
C SER A 138 14.55 -15.25 23.54
N ALA A 139 13.74 -16.05 22.84
CA ALA A 139 14.09 -17.40 22.42
C ALA A 139 15.30 -17.44 21.45
N ALA A 140 15.46 -16.39 20.63
CA ALA A 140 16.63 -16.23 19.74
C ALA A 140 17.89 -15.69 20.46
N GLY A 141 17.86 -15.52 21.79
CA GLY A 141 18.96 -14.95 22.59
C GLY A 141 19.09 -13.44 22.49
N GLY A 142 18.07 -12.76 22.01
CA GLY A 142 17.99 -11.30 21.94
C GLY A 142 17.40 -10.67 23.20
N SER A 143 17.39 -9.33 23.26
CA SER A 143 16.76 -8.54 24.32
C SER A 143 15.75 -7.54 23.81
N VAL A 144 14.75 -7.23 24.63
CA VAL A 144 13.66 -6.29 24.32
C VAL A 144 13.73 -5.13 25.30
N GLU A 145 13.81 -3.90 24.80
CA GLU A 145 13.82 -2.68 25.58
C GLU A 145 12.68 -1.75 25.15
N ILE A 146 11.90 -1.25 26.08
CA ILE A 146 10.82 -0.28 25.84
C ILE A 146 11.39 1.12 26.02
N VAL A 147 11.14 1.98 25.03
CA VAL A 147 11.59 3.39 25.00
C VAL A 147 10.45 4.31 25.40
#